data_dc10ef4d00a22976bf17f2a7741285db
#
_entry.id   dc10ef4d00a22976bf17f2a7741285db
#
_cell.length_a   1.000
_cell.length_b   1.000
_cell.length_c   1.000
_cell.angle_alpha   90.00
_cell.angle_beta   90.00
_cell.angle_gamma   90.00
#
_symmetry.space_group_name_H-M   'P 1'
#
loop_
_entity.id
_entity.type
_entity.pdbx_description
1 polymer ?
#
loop_
_entity_poly.entity_id
_entity_poly.type
_entity_poly.pdbx_seq_one_letter_code
_entity_poly.pdbx_strand_id
1 'polypeptide(L)'
;MKKILVIQPIHEEGINLLKDNSNFKYEVVDNIDTEFLKSKIKDCDGISIRTAKLSGDVIEAANNLKIISRHGVGYDNIDLEVSKKKDITLAITATANAVAVAEHVMFMILNISKRGSMYDDTVKSGKFNERNKLPKTVELWNKNILIAGFGRIGQALIKRCLGFEMNVFVFDPFVSKEFYEKRGGTKVDN
;
A
#
# COMPACT_ATOMS: atom_id res chain seq x y z
N MET A 1 24.40 -7.67 20.36
CA MET A 1 23.70 -7.79 19.06
C MET A 1 22.21 -7.72 19.31
N LYS A 2 21.48 -6.92 18.50
CA LYS A 2 20.02 -6.82 18.57
C LYS A 2 19.36 -7.91 17.74
N LYS A 3 18.33 -8.54 18.28
CA LYS A 3 17.63 -9.63 17.62
C LYS A 3 16.40 -9.11 16.88
N ILE A 4 16.33 -9.34 15.57
CA ILE A 4 15.26 -8.90 14.69
C ILE A 4 14.50 -10.12 14.17
N LEU A 5 13.19 -10.14 14.36
CA LEU A 5 12.31 -11.15 13.77
C LEU A 5 11.63 -10.55 12.52
N VAL A 6 11.84 -11.17 11.38
CA VAL A 6 11.18 -10.81 10.12
C VAL A 6 10.01 -11.77 9.91
N ILE A 7 8.81 -11.31 10.18
CA ILE A 7 7.57 -12.08 10.02
C ILE A 7 7.04 -11.89 8.61
N GLN A 8 7.01 -12.95 7.85
CA GLN A 8 6.80 -13.04 6.41
C GLN A 8 8.00 -12.50 5.61
N PRO A 9 8.46 -13.23 4.59
CA PRO A 9 9.61 -12.82 3.77
C PRO A 9 9.42 -11.43 3.14
N ILE A 10 10.50 -10.67 3.08
CA ILE A 10 10.60 -9.37 2.39
C ILE A 10 11.60 -9.50 1.25
N HIS A 11 11.69 -8.46 0.40
CA HIS A 11 12.66 -8.43 -0.69
C HIS A 11 14.10 -8.58 -0.20
N GLU A 12 14.93 -9.24 -1.00
CA GLU A 12 16.32 -9.57 -0.64
C GLU A 12 17.16 -8.34 -0.26
N GLU A 13 16.95 -7.21 -0.94
CA GLU A 13 17.62 -5.94 -0.58
C GLU A 13 17.35 -5.53 0.87
N GLY A 14 16.12 -5.72 1.38
CA GLY A 14 15.79 -5.44 2.78
C GLY A 14 16.46 -6.41 3.75
N ILE A 15 16.60 -7.68 3.36
CA ILE A 15 17.33 -8.69 4.14
C ILE A 15 18.81 -8.38 4.17
N ASN A 16 19.40 -7.95 3.04
CA ASN A 16 20.81 -7.59 2.96
C ASN A 16 21.18 -6.44 3.89
N LEU A 17 20.29 -5.45 4.08
CA LEU A 17 20.51 -4.38 5.08
C LEU A 17 20.69 -4.92 6.51
N LEU A 18 19.97 -5.98 6.87
CA LEU A 18 20.14 -6.62 8.18
C LEU A 18 21.40 -7.49 8.23
N LYS A 19 21.67 -8.21 7.14
CA LYS A 19 22.83 -9.11 7.01
C LYS A 19 24.16 -8.36 7.05
N ASP A 20 24.24 -7.21 6.40
CA ASP A 20 25.46 -6.41 6.28
C ASP A 20 25.75 -5.58 7.55
N ASN A 21 24.83 -5.56 8.51
CA ASN A 21 25.00 -4.85 9.75
C ASN A 21 25.28 -5.81 10.91
N SER A 22 26.54 -5.86 11.36
CA SER A 22 27.00 -6.74 12.44
C SER A 22 26.33 -6.50 13.81
N ASN A 23 25.61 -5.39 13.98
CA ASN A 23 24.86 -5.13 15.22
C ASN A 23 23.55 -5.93 15.30
N PHE A 24 23.09 -6.51 14.19
CA PHE A 24 21.85 -7.27 14.13
C PHE A 24 22.10 -8.78 13.94
N LYS A 25 21.26 -9.55 14.63
CA LYS A 25 21.01 -10.95 14.31
C LYS A 25 19.55 -11.06 13.91
N TYR A 26 19.25 -11.64 12.75
CA TYR A 26 17.89 -11.73 12.27
C TYR A 26 17.46 -13.17 12.02
N GLU A 27 16.17 -13.41 12.10
CA GLU A 27 15.50 -14.66 11.71
C GLU A 27 14.31 -14.31 10.85
N VAL A 28 14.13 -15.00 9.71
CA VAL A 28 12.97 -14.86 8.83
C VAL A 28 12.05 -16.03 9.08
N VAL A 29 10.77 -15.75 9.34
CA VAL A 29 9.74 -16.77 9.55
C VAL A 29 8.55 -16.53 8.64
N ASP A 30 7.96 -17.59 8.10
CA ASP A 30 6.76 -17.53 7.28
C ASP A 30 5.53 -18.09 8.00
N ASN A 31 5.74 -18.86 9.07
CA ASN A 31 4.68 -19.31 9.94
C ASN A 31 4.14 -18.13 10.77
N ILE A 32 2.83 -17.86 10.62
CA ILE A 32 2.12 -16.76 11.28
C ILE A 32 1.18 -17.21 12.39
N ASP A 33 1.29 -18.49 12.79
CA ASP A 33 0.52 -19.03 13.92
C ASP A 33 0.84 -18.28 15.22
N THR A 34 -0.19 -17.98 15.99
CA THR A 34 -0.08 -17.16 17.20
C THR A 34 0.88 -17.75 18.23
N GLU A 35 0.78 -19.05 18.51
CA GLU A 35 1.64 -19.70 19.52
C GLU A 35 3.08 -19.81 19.03
N PHE A 36 3.26 -20.05 17.73
CA PHE A 36 4.58 -20.00 17.11
C PHE A 36 5.20 -18.60 17.25
N LEU A 37 4.47 -17.54 16.90
CA LEU A 37 4.96 -16.16 17.02
C LEU A 37 5.27 -15.79 18.46
N LYS A 38 4.43 -16.18 19.44
CA LYS A 38 4.72 -16.01 20.87
C LYS A 38 6.04 -16.65 21.30
N SER A 39 6.34 -17.81 20.76
CA SER A 39 7.60 -18.51 21.07
C SER A 39 8.83 -17.78 20.52
N LYS A 40 8.71 -17.18 19.34
CA LYS A 40 9.82 -16.55 18.62
C LYS A 40 10.12 -15.12 19.08
N ILE A 41 9.08 -14.37 19.51
CA ILE A 41 9.17 -12.95 19.83
C ILE A 41 9.84 -12.66 21.17
N LYS A 42 9.88 -13.63 22.10
CA LYS A 42 10.25 -13.43 23.50
C LYS A 42 11.50 -12.58 23.72
N ASP A 43 12.55 -12.87 22.97
CA ASP A 43 13.86 -12.22 23.12
C ASP A 43 14.18 -11.26 21.97
N CYS A 44 13.19 -10.87 21.17
CA CYS A 44 13.40 -9.95 20.04
C CYS A 44 13.46 -8.50 20.52
N ASP A 45 14.37 -7.74 19.94
CA ASP A 45 14.47 -6.29 20.12
C ASP A 45 13.63 -5.54 19.07
N GLY A 46 13.45 -6.11 17.89
CA GLY A 46 12.67 -5.53 16.79
C GLY A 46 11.95 -6.57 15.96
N ILE A 47 10.87 -6.14 15.33
CA ILE A 47 10.08 -6.96 14.39
C ILE A 47 9.96 -6.20 13.07
N SER A 48 10.11 -6.91 11.95
CA SER A 48 9.57 -6.50 10.66
C SER A 48 8.37 -7.39 10.34
N ILE A 49 7.24 -6.79 9.96
CA ILE A 49 5.98 -7.51 9.67
C ILE A 49 5.28 -6.94 8.44
N ARG A 50 4.66 -7.79 7.63
CA ARG A 50 3.89 -7.39 6.45
C ARG A 50 2.39 -7.35 6.77
N THR A 51 1.66 -8.38 6.41
CA THR A 51 0.21 -8.45 6.48
C THR A 51 -0.31 -9.36 7.60
N ALA A 52 0.55 -10.18 8.20
CA ALA A 52 0.17 -11.03 9.30
C ALA A 52 -0.38 -10.22 10.47
N LYS A 53 -1.34 -10.79 11.20
CA LYS A 53 -1.90 -10.17 12.40
C LYS A 53 -0.88 -10.28 13.55
N LEU A 54 -0.57 -9.14 14.16
CA LEU A 54 0.21 -9.06 15.38
C LEU A 54 -0.72 -8.65 16.53
N SER A 55 -1.32 -9.65 17.15
CA SER A 55 -2.28 -9.46 18.25
C SER A 55 -1.59 -9.02 19.54
N GLY A 56 -2.37 -8.43 20.45
CA GLY A 56 -1.87 -7.94 21.73
C GLY A 56 -1.17 -9.01 22.56
N ASP A 57 -1.70 -10.23 22.57
CA ASP A 57 -1.12 -11.35 23.32
C ASP A 57 0.24 -11.81 22.75
N VAL A 58 0.45 -11.68 21.43
CA VAL A 58 1.78 -11.90 20.83
C VAL A 58 2.75 -10.80 21.27
N ILE A 59 2.31 -9.54 21.22
CA ILE A 59 3.15 -8.40 21.64
C ILE A 59 3.48 -8.47 23.14
N GLU A 60 2.53 -8.91 23.96
CA GLU A 60 2.76 -9.08 25.41
C GLU A 60 3.80 -10.15 25.74
N ALA A 61 3.91 -11.19 24.91
CA ALA A 61 4.92 -12.23 25.06
C ALA A 61 6.36 -11.75 24.84
N ALA A 62 6.55 -10.59 24.23
CA ALA A 62 7.87 -10.00 24.00
C ALA A 62 8.42 -9.30 25.24
N ASN A 63 9.62 -9.69 25.67
CA ASN A 63 10.27 -9.11 26.83
C ASN A 63 11.09 -7.84 26.52
N ASN A 64 11.70 -7.78 25.34
CA ASN A 64 12.69 -6.77 24.99
C ASN A 64 12.33 -5.92 23.76
N LEU A 65 11.12 -6.11 23.19
CA LEU A 65 10.70 -5.47 21.96
C LEU A 65 10.65 -3.94 22.10
N LYS A 66 11.33 -3.24 21.20
CA LYS A 66 11.41 -1.76 21.17
C LYS A 66 10.76 -1.17 19.93
N ILE A 67 10.73 -1.92 18.84
CA ILE A 67 10.21 -1.42 17.56
C ILE A 67 9.49 -2.50 16.77
N ILE A 68 8.37 -2.12 16.19
CA ILE A 68 7.65 -2.86 15.15
C ILE A 68 7.75 -2.06 13.86
N SER A 69 8.43 -2.61 12.86
CA SER A 69 8.52 -2.03 11.51
C SER A 69 7.48 -2.70 10.61
N ARG A 70 6.39 -2.00 10.34
CA ARG A 70 5.34 -2.50 9.43
C ARG A 70 5.74 -2.21 7.99
N HIS A 71 5.99 -3.24 7.21
CA HIS A 71 6.26 -3.16 5.77
C HIS A 71 4.96 -2.84 5.00
N GLY A 72 4.58 -1.59 4.98
CA GLY A 72 3.37 -1.05 4.36
C GLY A 72 2.87 0.21 5.06
N VAL A 73 1.75 0.74 4.60
CA VAL A 73 1.16 2.00 5.09
C VAL A 73 0.11 1.77 6.18
N GLY A 74 -0.82 0.84 5.94
CA GLY A 74 -1.84 0.48 6.92
C GLY A 74 -1.24 -0.35 8.05
N TYR A 75 -1.78 -0.22 9.25
CA TYR A 75 -1.31 -0.90 10.47
C TYR A 75 -2.45 -1.46 11.32
N ASP A 76 -3.59 -1.66 10.72
CA ASP A 76 -4.80 -2.25 11.31
C ASP A 76 -4.61 -3.72 11.75
N ASN A 77 -3.55 -4.37 11.24
CA ASN A 77 -3.14 -5.70 11.65
C ASN A 77 -2.29 -5.73 12.94
N ILE A 78 -1.99 -4.58 13.55
CA ILE A 78 -1.14 -4.46 14.76
C ILE A 78 -1.97 -3.91 15.91
N ASP A 79 -1.87 -4.54 17.08
CA ASP A 79 -2.49 -4.03 18.29
C ASP A 79 -1.74 -2.81 18.83
N LEU A 80 -2.30 -1.63 18.56
CA LEU A 80 -1.71 -0.35 18.93
C LEU A 80 -1.80 -0.06 20.43
N GLU A 81 -2.84 -0.53 21.10
CA GLU A 81 -3.02 -0.25 22.52
C GLU A 81 -1.95 -0.95 23.34
N VAL A 82 -1.74 -2.23 23.06
CA VAL A 82 -0.69 -3.01 23.72
C VAL A 82 0.70 -2.47 23.35
N SER A 83 0.93 -2.13 22.08
CA SER A 83 2.19 -1.53 21.63
C SER A 83 2.51 -0.24 22.38
N LYS A 84 1.52 0.64 22.51
CA LYS A 84 1.66 1.92 23.25
C LYS A 84 1.88 1.70 24.74
N LYS A 85 1.14 0.77 25.36
CA LYS A 85 1.27 0.43 26.80
C LYS A 85 2.68 -0.09 27.12
N LYS A 86 3.33 -0.81 26.20
CA LYS A 86 4.68 -1.35 26.34
C LYS A 86 5.77 -0.39 25.83
N ASP A 87 5.43 0.83 25.44
CA ASP A 87 6.36 1.82 24.88
C ASP A 87 7.13 1.29 23.65
N ILE A 88 6.41 0.57 22.78
CA ILE A 88 6.98 0.02 21.54
C ILE A 88 6.71 0.99 20.40
N THR A 89 7.76 1.43 19.73
CA THR A 89 7.67 2.32 18.57
C THR A 89 7.11 1.57 17.37
N LEU A 90 6.09 2.12 16.69
CA LEU A 90 5.61 1.64 15.39
C LEU A 90 6.19 2.50 14.27
N ALA A 91 6.94 1.87 13.37
CA ALA A 91 7.40 2.47 12.11
C ALA A 91 6.62 1.90 10.93
N ILE A 92 6.27 2.75 9.96
CA ILE A 92 5.55 2.35 8.74
C ILE A 92 6.26 2.88 7.49
N THR A 93 6.07 2.22 6.34
CA THR A 93 6.62 2.66 5.05
C THR A 93 5.63 3.57 4.31
N ALA A 94 5.36 4.73 4.90
CA ALA A 94 4.24 5.59 4.54
C ALA A 94 4.23 6.12 3.10
N THR A 95 5.39 6.18 2.43
CA THR A 95 5.54 6.80 1.09
C THR A 95 5.84 5.81 -0.02
N ALA A 96 6.27 4.60 0.32
CA ALA A 96 6.90 3.67 -0.63
C ALA A 96 5.99 3.23 -1.78
N ASN A 97 4.68 3.09 -1.55
CA ASN A 97 3.76 2.52 -2.55
C ASN A 97 2.80 3.53 -3.19
N ALA A 98 2.89 4.82 -2.86
CA ALA A 98 1.91 5.81 -3.34
C ALA A 98 1.87 5.91 -4.87
N VAL A 99 3.03 5.84 -5.52
CA VAL A 99 3.17 5.84 -6.97
C VAL A 99 2.57 4.56 -7.57
N ALA A 100 2.96 3.41 -7.05
CA ALA A 100 2.48 2.11 -7.54
C ALA A 100 0.95 1.98 -7.42
N VAL A 101 0.36 2.45 -6.30
CA VAL A 101 -1.10 2.46 -6.13
C VAL A 101 -1.76 3.41 -7.13
N ALA A 102 -1.23 4.61 -7.34
CA ALA A 102 -1.77 5.54 -8.33
C ALA A 102 -1.71 4.98 -9.77
N GLU A 103 -0.66 4.27 -10.10
CA GLU A 103 -0.52 3.57 -11.40
C GLU A 103 -1.52 2.44 -11.54
N HIS A 104 -1.73 1.67 -10.47
CA HIS A 104 -2.74 0.62 -10.47
C HIS A 104 -4.17 1.18 -10.63
N VAL A 105 -4.46 2.33 -10.01
CA VAL A 105 -5.74 3.03 -10.22
C VAL A 105 -5.92 3.41 -11.69
N MET A 106 -4.89 3.97 -12.35
CA MET A 106 -4.96 4.27 -13.78
C MET A 106 -5.15 3.02 -14.63
N PHE A 107 -4.46 1.94 -14.31
CA PHE A 107 -4.68 0.65 -14.96
C PHE A 107 -6.14 0.21 -14.86
N MET A 108 -6.74 0.27 -13.66
CA MET A 108 -8.16 -0.11 -13.47
C MET A 108 -9.10 0.80 -14.27
N ILE A 109 -8.87 2.12 -14.25
CA ILE A 109 -9.66 3.08 -15.03
C ILE A 109 -9.58 2.77 -16.53
N LEU A 110 -8.37 2.53 -17.05
CA LEU A 110 -8.16 2.18 -18.45
C LEU A 110 -8.78 0.83 -18.79
N ASN A 111 -8.62 -0.17 -17.94
CA ASN A 111 -9.20 -1.49 -18.18
C ASN A 111 -10.74 -1.44 -18.25
N ILE A 112 -11.38 -0.69 -17.35
CA ILE A 112 -12.83 -0.50 -17.35
C ILE A 112 -13.27 0.30 -18.57
N SER A 113 -12.66 1.44 -18.84
CA SER A 113 -13.05 2.36 -19.92
C SER A 113 -12.79 1.78 -21.31
N LYS A 114 -11.71 1.03 -21.48
CA LYS A 114 -11.33 0.37 -22.74
C LYS A 114 -11.83 -1.07 -22.83
N ARG A 115 -12.42 -1.61 -21.76
CA ARG A 115 -12.86 -3.01 -21.66
C ARG A 115 -11.73 -3.99 -22.02
N GLY A 116 -10.53 -3.73 -21.51
CA GLY A 116 -9.30 -4.37 -21.93
C GLY A 116 -9.36 -5.88 -21.94
N SER A 117 -9.82 -6.49 -20.84
CA SER A 117 -9.94 -7.96 -20.74
C SER A 117 -10.86 -8.56 -21.80
N MET A 118 -12.02 -7.93 -22.04
CA MET A 118 -12.99 -8.41 -23.03
C MET A 118 -12.42 -8.35 -24.46
N TYR A 119 -11.76 -7.26 -24.82
CA TYR A 119 -11.16 -7.12 -26.15
C TYR A 119 -9.96 -8.05 -26.31
N ASP A 120 -9.13 -8.22 -25.29
CA ASP A 120 -8.01 -9.16 -25.29
C ASP A 120 -8.48 -10.60 -25.51
N ASP A 121 -9.51 -11.06 -24.78
CA ASP A 121 -10.10 -12.39 -24.93
C ASP A 121 -10.69 -12.59 -26.33
N THR A 122 -11.34 -11.56 -26.87
CA THR A 122 -11.92 -11.60 -28.23
C THR A 122 -10.84 -11.78 -29.29
N VAL A 123 -9.72 -11.07 -29.17
CA VAL A 123 -8.57 -11.20 -30.07
C VAL A 123 -7.93 -12.58 -29.94
N LYS A 124 -7.63 -13.02 -28.72
CA LYS A 124 -7.01 -14.33 -28.45
C LYS A 124 -7.85 -15.51 -28.93
N SER A 125 -9.17 -15.39 -28.88
CA SER A 125 -10.08 -16.43 -29.42
C SER A 125 -10.26 -16.39 -30.94
N GLY A 126 -9.53 -15.56 -31.68
CA GLY A 126 -9.61 -15.44 -33.12
C GLY A 126 -10.85 -14.68 -33.63
N LYS A 127 -11.58 -14.01 -32.75
CA LYS A 127 -12.86 -13.33 -33.06
C LYS A 127 -12.71 -11.84 -33.33
N PHE A 128 -11.54 -11.38 -33.77
CA PHE A 128 -11.27 -9.97 -34.03
C PHE A 128 -12.33 -9.28 -34.90
N ASN A 129 -12.88 -10.00 -35.88
CA ASN A 129 -13.91 -9.48 -36.75
C ASN A 129 -15.28 -9.22 -36.05
N GLU A 130 -15.46 -9.74 -34.84
CA GLU A 130 -16.65 -9.51 -34.02
C GLU A 130 -16.53 -8.24 -33.13
N ARG A 131 -15.44 -7.54 -33.17
CA ARG A 131 -15.18 -6.34 -32.33
C ARG A 131 -16.29 -5.29 -32.41
N ASN A 132 -16.94 -5.17 -33.55
CA ASN A 132 -18.04 -4.21 -33.73
C ASN A 132 -19.32 -4.59 -32.96
N LYS A 133 -19.44 -5.85 -32.49
CA LYS A 133 -20.53 -6.32 -31.64
C LYS A 133 -20.27 -6.09 -30.15
N LEU A 134 -19.03 -5.77 -29.80
CA LEU A 134 -18.64 -5.53 -28.42
C LEU A 134 -19.16 -4.18 -27.91
N PRO A 135 -19.38 -4.04 -26.59
CA PRO A 135 -19.75 -2.77 -26.00
C PRO A 135 -18.72 -1.69 -26.29
N LYS A 136 -19.18 -0.49 -26.60
CA LYS A 136 -18.31 0.65 -26.91
C LYS A 136 -17.33 0.95 -25.76
N THR A 137 -16.13 1.34 -26.11
CA THR A 137 -15.12 1.87 -25.20
C THR A 137 -15.33 3.36 -24.96
N VAL A 138 -14.76 3.89 -23.87
CA VAL A 138 -14.82 5.29 -23.50
C VAL A 138 -13.40 5.87 -23.53
N GLU A 139 -13.24 7.04 -24.10
CA GLU A 139 -12.01 7.83 -23.98
C GLU A 139 -11.96 8.55 -22.65
N LEU A 140 -10.77 8.68 -22.07
CA LEU A 140 -10.59 9.43 -20.81
C LEU A 140 -10.47 10.94 -21.07
N TRP A 141 -10.09 11.33 -22.26
CA TRP A 141 -9.96 12.70 -22.68
C TRP A 141 -11.22 13.50 -22.33
N ASN A 142 -11.04 14.65 -21.69
CA ASN A 142 -12.11 15.55 -21.24
C ASN A 142 -13.21 14.91 -20.36
N LYS A 143 -12.89 13.77 -19.69
CA LYS A 143 -13.80 13.15 -18.71
C LYS A 143 -13.52 13.68 -17.31
N ASN A 144 -14.56 13.70 -16.51
CA ASN A 144 -14.49 14.13 -15.12
C ASN A 144 -14.06 12.93 -14.23
N ILE A 145 -13.15 13.19 -13.32
CA ILE A 145 -12.77 12.25 -12.26
C ILE A 145 -12.83 12.96 -10.91
N LEU A 146 -13.42 12.32 -9.92
CA LEU A 146 -13.38 12.76 -8.53
C LEU A 146 -12.33 11.94 -7.76
N ILE A 147 -11.39 12.62 -7.13
CA ILE A 147 -10.44 12.04 -6.19
C ILE A 147 -10.95 12.35 -4.78
N ALA A 148 -11.49 11.33 -4.10
CA ALA A 148 -11.89 11.43 -2.70
C ALA A 148 -10.69 11.09 -1.81
N GLY A 149 -10.17 12.11 -1.11
CA GLY A 149 -8.92 12.04 -0.36
C GLY A 149 -7.69 12.49 -1.15
N PHE A 150 -7.00 13.54 -0.68
CA PHE A 150 -5.86 14.12 -1.36
C PHE A 150 -4.53 13.95 -0.59
N GLY A 151 -4.39 12.78 0.03
CA GLY A 151 -3.15 12.31 0.61
C GLY A 151 -2.09 11.96 -0.44
N ARG A 152 -1.09 11.19 -0.07
CA ARG A 152 0.04 10.84 -0.95
C ARG A 152 -0.39 10.16 -2.26
N ILE A 153 -1.36 9.24 -2.19
CA ILE A 153 -1.89 8.52 -3.36
C ILE A 153 -2.68 9.48 -4.25
N GLY A 154 -3.59 10.30 -3.70
CA GLY A 154 -4.35 11.28 -4.47
C GLY A 154 -3.46 12.28 -5.20
N GLN A 155 -2.40 12.75 -4.55
CA GLN A 155 -1.39 13.64 -5.15
C GLN A 155 -0.56 12.96 -6.25
N ALA A 156 -0.29 11.67 -6.13
CA ALA A 156 0.36 10.92 -7.20
C ALA A 156 -0.60 10.63 -8.37
N LEU A 157 -1.88 10.40 -8.07
CA LEU A 157 -2.90 10.10 -9.07
C LEU A 157 -3.25 11.30 -9.94
N ILE A 158 -3.40 12.50 -9.34
CA ILE A 158 -3.81 13.70 -10.10
C ILE A 158 -2.91 13.98 -11.29
N LYS A 159 -1.60 13.86 -11.15
CA LYS A 159 -0.63 14.05 -12.25
C LYS A 159 -0.88 13.11 -13.42
N ARG A 160 -1.32 11.89 -13.14
CA ARG A 160 -1.62 10.88 -14.15
C ARG A 160 -2.94 11.19 -14.85
N CYS A 161 -3.96 11.56 -14.09
CA CYS A 161 -5.25 11.97 -14.66
C CYS A 161 -5.11 13.19 -15.56
N LEU A 162 -4.34 14.19 -15.16
CA LEU A 162 -4.04 15.38 -15.98
C LEU A 162 -3.25 15.02 -17.25
N GLY A 163 -2.35 14.03 -17.18
CA GLY A 163 -1.64 13.52 -18.36
C GLY A 163 -2.56 12.82 -19.38
N PHE A 164 -3.73 12.36 -18.93
CA PHE A 164 -4.81 11.87 -19.80
C PHE A 164 -5.84 12.96 -20.15
N GLU A 165 -5.51 14.22 -19.91
CA GLU A 165 -6.36 15.37 -20.20
C GLU A 165 -7.77 15.29 -19.59
N MET A 166 -7.86 14.70 -18.39
CA MET A 166 -9.09 14.61 -17.60
C MET A 166 -9.34 15.88 -16.80
N ASN A 167 -10.60 16.21 -16.54
CA ASN A 167 -10.98 17.23 -15.59
C ASN A 167 -10.96 16.63 -14.18
N VAL A 168 -10.06 17.08 -13.31
CA VAL A 168 -9.86 16.50 -12.00
C VAL A 168 -10.53 17.31 -10.91
N PHE A 169 -11.48 16.72 -10.24
CA PHE A 169 -12.14 17.23 -9.05
C PHE A 169 -11.58 16.54 -7.81
N VAL A 170 -11.44 17.29 -6.72
CA VAL A 170 -10.84 16.77 -5.48
C VAL A 170 -11.72 17.13 -4.30
N PHE A 171 -12.00 16.11 -3.48
CA PHE A 171 -12.63 16.25 -2.17
C PHE A 171 -11.68 15.77 -1.08
N ASP A 172 -11.32 16.65 -0.16
CA ASP A 172 -10.58 16.31 1.07
C ASP A 172 -10.86 17.40 2.11
N PRO A 173 -11.45 17.07 3.28
CA PRO A 173 -11.81 18.07 4.28
C PRO A 173 -10.60 18.69 4.99
N PHE A 174 -9.41 18.10 4.88
CA PHE A 174 -8.21 18.52 5.60
C PHE A 174 -7.20 19.30 4.75
N VAL A 175 -7.48 19.47 3.45
CA VAL A 175 -6.54 20.10 2.51
C VAL A 175 -7.14 21.39 1.98
N SER A 176 -6.33 22.47 1.89
CA SER A 176 -6.80 23.78 1.42
C SER A 176 -7.05 23.82 -0.09
N LYS A 177 -7.93 24.74 -0.53
CA LYS A 177 -8.25 24.94 -1.95
C LYS A 177 -6.99 25.26 -2.78
N GLU A 178 -6.14 26.13 -2.29
CA GLU A 178 -4.91 26.56 -2.98
C GLU A 178 -3.96 25.38 -3.22
N PHE A 179 -3.99 24.40 -2.33
CA PHE A 179 -3.15 23.21 -2.46
C PHE A 179 -3.60 22.29 -3.63
N TYR A 180 -4.91 22.19 -3.89
CA TYR A 180 -5.44 21.47 -5.06
C TYR A 180 -5.17 22.22 -6.36
N GLU A 181 -5.48 23.52 -6.37
CA GLU A 181 -5.38 24.34 -7.57
C GLU A 181 -3.95 24.41 -8.11
N LYS A 182 -2.96 24.54 -7.24
CA LYS A 182 -1.55 24.47 -7.62
C LYS A 182 -1.15 23.16 -8.30
N ARG A 183 -1.98 22.13 -8.18
CA ARG A 183 -1.75 20.80 -8.77
C ARG A 183 -2.70 20.47 -9.92
N GLY A 184 -3.50 21.45 -10.35
CA GLY A 184 -4.44 21.30 -11.46
C GLY A 184 -5.76 20.64 -11.09
N GLY A 185 -6.08 20.54 -9.80
CA GLY A 185 -7.36 20.01 -9.33
C GLY A 185 -8.36 21.11 -9.02
N THR A 186 -9.65 20.83 -9.20
CA THR A 186 -10.75 21.69 -8.79
C THR A 186 -11.34 21.17 -7.49
N LYS A 187 -11.40 22.01 -6.46
CA LYS A 187 -12.06 21.66 -5.20
C LYS A 187 -13.56 21.45 -5.41
N VAL A 188 -14.10 20.38 -4.83
CA VAL A 188 -15.54 20.22 -4.65
C VAL A 188 -15.86 20.17 -3.16
N ASP A 189 -16.94 20.81 -2.81
CA ASP A 189 -17.57 20.74 -1.49
C ASP A 189 -18.65 19.65 -1.53
N ASN A 190 -19.08 19.14 -0.38
CA ASN A 190 -20.09 18.09 -0.27
C ASN A 190 -21.35 18.40 -1.09
#